data_ea1a905f4c86571688f55c76ffc80111
#
_entry.id   ea1a905f4c86571688f55c76ffc80111
#
_cell.length_a   1.000
_cell.length_b   1.000
_cell.length_c   1.000
_cell.angle_alpha   90.00
_cell.angle_beta   90.00
_cell.angle_gamma   90.00
#
_symmetry.space_group_name_H-M   'P 1'
#
loop_
_entity.id
_entity.type
_entity.pdbx_description
1 polymer ?
#
loop_
_entity_poly.entity_id
_entity_poly.type
_entity_poly.pdbx_seq_one_letter_code
_entity_poly.pdbx_strand_id
1 'polypeptide(L)'
;MIRITSNDSVHNCEGASRREFLRVGALGLGGLTLPQLLATRAMAGEGDNILTGKSVVMLNLQGGPTHIETFDPKMSAPNEYRAMFGETKTSLPGVTFGSHFPMLGKLAHKMAVVRSFAHGNGSHASAAALVAAGGNPTKACMGSLFARVAGLNNGETGLPNNTLVVPAAMGERYKDL
;
A
#
# COMPACT_ATOMS: atom_id res chain seq x y z
N MET A 1 -3.93 1.45 -26.61
CA MET A 1 -4.89 1.89 -25.56
C MET A 1 -5.99 0.84 -25.45
N ILE A 2 -5.93 -0.02 -24.43
CA ILE A 2 -6.93 -1.07 -24.24
C ILE A 2 -8.12 -0.42 -23.53
N ARG A 3 -9.25 -0.34 -24.20
CA ARG A 3 -10.49 0.19 -23.63
C ARG A 3 -11.31 -1.00 -23.13
N ILE A 4 -11.31 -1.23 -21.83
CA ILE A 4 -12.21 -2.21 -21.21
C ILE A 4 -13.50 -1.47 -20.89
N THR A 5 -14.51 -1.66 -21.74
CA THR A 5 -15.86 -1.16 -21.51
C THR A 5 -16.66 -2.28 -20.87
N SER A 6 -16.90 -2.18 -19.57
CA SER A 6 -17.98 -2.90 -18.91
C SER A 6 -19.17 -1.95 -18.80
N ASN A 7 -20.32 -2.37 -19.30
CA ASN A 7 -21.53 -1.55 -19.31
C ASN A 7 -22.28 -1.56 -17.97
N ASP A 8 -21.77 -2.28 -16.96
CA ASP A 8 -22.37 -2.32 -15.63
C ASP A 8 -21.60 -1.42 -14.66
N SER A 9 -22.22 -0.32 -14.27
CA SER A 9 -21.78 0.54 -13.19
C SER A 9 -22.09 -0.13 -11.84
N VAL A 10 -21.22 -1.05 -11.42
CA VAL A 10 -21.28 -1.58 -10.06
C VAL A 10 -20.61 -0.59 -9.13
N HIS A 11 -21.41 0.09 -8.33
CA HIS A 11 -20.95 0.97 -7.26
C HIS A 11 -20.81 0.16 -5.97
N ASN A 12 -19.80 0.49 -5.14
CA ASN A 12 -19.79 0.02 -3.76
C ASN A 12 -20.81 0.82 -2.93
N CYS A 13 -21.00 0.43 -1.66
CA CYS A 13 -21.95 1.08 -0.76
C CYS A 13 -21.68 2.58 -0.52
N GLU A 14 -20.51 3.09 -0.93
CA GLU A 14 -20.09 4.48 -0.80
C GLU A 14 -20.12 5.26 -2.12
N GLY A 15 -20.63 4.65 -3.20
CA GLY A 15 -20.82 5.30 -4.49
C GLY A 15 -19.58 5.43 -5.38
N ALA A 16 -18.42 4.91 -4.96
CA ALA A 16 -17.20 4.95 -5.77
C ALA A 16 -17.27 3.97 -6.95
N SER A 17 -16.97 4.43 -8.15
CA SER A 17 -16.94 3.57 -9.33
C SER A 17 -15.68 2.69 -9.34
N ARG A 18 -15.76 1.48 -9.98
CA ARG A 18 -14.59 0.60 -10.18
C ARG A 18 -13.41 1.32 -10.83
N ARG A 19 -13.69 2.31 -11.66
CA ARG A 19 -12.69 3.11 -12.36
C ARG A 19 -11.95 4.06 -11.40
N GLU A 20 -12.63 4.62 -10.41
CA GLU A 20 -12.02 5.44 -9.36
C GLU A 20 -11.24 4.58 -8.39
N PHE A 21 -11.73 3.40 -8.04
CA PHE A 21 -11.00 2.42 -7.26
C PHE A 21 -9.67 2.00 -7.92
N LEU A 22 -9.69 1.75 -9.22
CA LEU A 22 -8.46 1.42 -9.97
C LEU A 22 -7.50 2.62 -10.09
N ARG A 23 -8.02 3.85 -10.16
CA ARG A 23 -7.19 5.07 -10.10
C ARG A 23 -6.53 5.26 -8.74
N VAL A 24 -7.27 5.06 -7.66
CA VAL A 24 -6.73 5.18 -6.29
C VAL A 24 -5.74 4.06 -5.99
N GLY A 25 -6.00 2.83 -6.41
CA GLY A 25 -5.05 1.72 -6.27
C GLY A 25 -3.74 1.95 -7.04
N ALA A 26 -3.81 2.55 -8.22
CA ALA A 26 -2.62 2.94 -9.00
C ALA A 26 -1.83 4.09 -8.35
N LEU A 27 -2.51 5.06 -7.72
CA LEU A 27 -1.89 6.17 -7.00
C LEU A 27 -1.32 5.73 -5.64
N GLY A 28 -1.94 4.76 -4.97
CA GLY A 28 -1.51 4.25 -3.66
C GLY A 28 -0.16 3.52 -3.67
N LEU A 29 0.27 3.01 -4.82
CA LEU A 29 1.55 2.31 -5.02
C LEU A 29 2.58 3.17 -5.81
N GLY A 30 2.51 4.49 -5.71
CA GLY A 30 3.45 5.38 -6.38
C GLY A 30 3.17 5.62 -7.87
N GLY A 31 1.94 5.41 -8.31
CA GLY A 31 1.50 5.75 -9.67
C GLY A 31 1.95 4.79 -10.79
N LEU A 32 2.69 3.73 -10.45
CA LEU A 32 3.16 2.75 -11.43
C LEU A 32 2.19 1.58 -11.54
N THR A 33 1.44 1.51 -12.62
CA THR A 33 0.73 0.28 -12.98
C THR A 33 1.68 -0.67 -13.71
N LEU A 34 1.47 -1.98 -13.59
CA LEU A 34 2.26 -2.96 -14.33
C LEU A 34 2.32 -2.67 -15.85
N PRO A 35 1.21 -2.27 -16.52
CA PRO A 35 1.27 -1.85 -17.93
C PRO A 35 2.17 -0.65 -18.18
N GLN A 36 2.20 0.34 -17.29
CA GLN A 36 3.10 1.50 -17.42
C GLN A 36 4.56 1.09 -17.24
N LEU A 37 4.85 0.22 -16.27
CA LEU A 37 6.19 -0.32 -16.07
C LEU A 37 6.67 -1.13 -17.29
N LEU A 38 5.81 -1.98 -17.84
CA LEU A 38 6.11 -2.75 -19.07
C LEU A 38 6.24 -1.86 -20.29
N ALA A 39 5.39 -0.82 -20.42
CA ALA A 39 5.49 0.15 -21.50
C ALA A 39 6.78 0.96 -21.43
N THR A 40 7.17 1.40 -20.23
CA THR A 40 8.43 2.11 -20.02
C THR A 40 9.63 1.21 -20.37
N ARG A 41 9.59 -0.07 -19.98
CA ARG A 41 10.62 -1.04 -20.34
C ARG A 41 10.68 -1.30 -21.85
N ALA A 42 9.55 -1.33 -22.54
CA ALA A 42 9.49 -1.49 -23.99
C ALA A 42 9.97 -0.25 -24.76
N MET A 43 9.84 0.94 -24.16
CA MET A 43 10.30 2.21 -24.73
C MET A 43 11.78 2.50 -24.41
N ALA A 44 12.29 2.01 -23.31
CA ALA A 44 13.71 2.03 -22.99
C ALA A 44 14.38 0.95 -23.83
N GLY A 45 15.03 1.31 -24.89
CA GLY A 45 15.85 0.38 -25.69
C GLY A 45 16.87 -0.36 -24.78
N GLU A 46 17.59 -1.33 -25.35
CA GLU A 46 18.54 -2.21 -24.61
C GLU A 46 19.61 -1.49 -23.74
N GLY A 47 19.62 -0.15 -23.70
CA GLY A 47 20.60 0.67 -22.97
C GLY A 47 20.07 1.47 -21.80
N ASP A 48 18.74 1.69 -21.67
CA ASP A 48 18.18 2.52 -20.59
C ASP A 48 17.73 1.67 -19.40
N ASN A 49 18.54 1.73 -18.34
CA ASN A 49 18.19 1.07 -17.09
C ASN A 49 17.03 1.80 -16.40
N ILE A 50 15.81 1.27 -16.54
CA ILE A 50 14.58 1.79 -15.89
C ILE A 50 14.68 1.71 -14.36
N LEU A 51 15.59 0.87 -13.87
CA LEU A 51 15.76 0.67 -12.45
C LEU A 51 16.61 1.80 -11.87
N THR A 52 16.02 2.57 -10.96
CA THR A 52 16.67 3.75 -10.34
C THR A 52 17.65 3.38 -9.22
N GLY A 53 17.92 2.10 -8.98
CA GLY A 53 18.75 1.62 -7.87
C GLY A 53 18.15 1.85 -6.47
N LYS A 54 16.87 2.27 -6.39
CA LYS A 54 16.18 2.48 -5.12
C LYS A 54 15.56 1.17 -4.62
N SER A 55 15.59 1.00 -3.29
CA SER A 55 14.91 -0.11 -2.62
C SER A 55 13.61 0.35 -1.99
N VAL A 56 12.60 -0.53 -2.00
CA VAL A 56 11.33 -0.31 -1.32
C VAL A 56 11.24 -1.28 -0.14
N VAL A 57 11.00 -0.74 1.05
CA VAL A 57 10.71 -1.53 2.25
C VAL A 57 9.23 -1.37 2.57
N MET A 58 8.48 -2.46 2.50
CA MET A 58 7.07 -2.48 2.85
C MET A 58 6.89 -3.04 4.25
N LEU A 59 6.43 -2.21 5.18
CA LEU A 59 6.08 -2.62 6.54
C LEU A 59 4.59 -2.94 6.58
N ASN A 60 4.24 -4.23 6.57
CA ASN A 60 2.87 -4.68 6.69
C ASN A 60 2.53 -4.92 8.17
N LEU A 61 1.85 -3.99 8.80
CA LEU A 61 1.47 -4.05 10.20
C LEU A 61 0.18 -4.84 10.35
N GLN A 62 0.28 -6.10 10.80
CA GLN A 62 -0.86 -6.97 11.00
C GLN A 62 -1.52 -6.75 12.36
N GLY A 63 -2.85 -6.76 12.37
CA GLY A 63 -3.71 -7.12 13.49
C GLY A 63 -3.78 -6.19 14.70
N GLY A 64 -3.24 -5.01 14.71
CA GLY A 64 -3.27 -4.27 15.95
C GLY A 64 -3.46 -2.76 15.85
N PRO A 65 -2.67 -2.05 15.09
CA PRO A 65 -2.73 -0.60 15.09
C PRO A 65 -4.00 -0.11 14.39
N THR A 66 -4.92 0.41 15.18
CA THR A 66 -6.12 1.07 14.63
C THR A 66 -5.75 2.42 14.00
N HIS A 67 -6.45 2.82 12.95
CA HIS A 67 -6.20 4.10 12.29
C HIS A 67 -6.42 5.30 13.21
N ILE A 68 -7.37 5.22 14.15
CA ILE A 68 -7.66 6.31 15.10
C ILE A 68 -6.55 6.51 16.16
N GLU A 69 -5.80 5.47 16.52
CA GLU A 69 -4.65 5.61 17.43
C GLU A 69 -3.33 5.85 16.68
N THR A 70 -3.36 5.89 15.35
CA THR A 70 -2.16 6.06 14.54
C THR A 70 -2.17 7.37 13.74
N PHE A 71 -2.69 7.36 12.54
CA PHE A 71 -2.57 8.49 11.61
C PHE A 71 -3.84 9.34 11.47
N ASP A 72 -4.95 8.94 12.12
CA ASP A 72 -6.24 9.63 12.01
C ASP A 72 -6.97 9.71 13.35
N PRO A 73 -6.50 10.48 14.35
CA PRO A 73 -7.01 10.49 15.72
C PRO A 73 -8.44 11.02 15.86
N LYS A 74 -8.98 11.73 14.89
CA LYS A 74 -10.38 12.22 14.84
C LYS A 74 -10.83 12.94 16.10
N MET A 75 -10.00 13.81 16.69
CA MET A 75 -10.28 14.44 17.98
C MET A 75 -11.54 15.30 18.01
N SER A 76 -12.05 15.74 16.86
CA SER A 76 -13.33 16.44 16.71
C SER A 76 -14.56 15.52 16.72
N ALA A 77 -14.36 14.20 16.66
CA ALA A 77 -15.45 13.22 16.69
C ALA A 77 -15.94 12.96 18.12
N PRO A 78 -17.15 12.37 18.30
CA PRO A 78 -17.60 11.89 19.61
C PRO A 78 -16.62 10.92 20.26
N ASN A 79 -16.69 10.79 21.59
CA ASN A 79 -15.74 10.00 22.39
C ASN A 79 -15.58 8.54 21.91
N GLU A 80 -16.66 7.98 21.37
CA GLU A 80 -16.71 6.59 20.92
C GLU A 80 -15.93 6.36 19.63
N TYR A 81 -15.58 7.43 18.89
CA TYR A 81 -14.97 7.36 17.55
C TYR A 81 -13.62 8.07 17.46
N ARG A 82 -13.16 8.71 18.52
CA ARG A 82 -11.87 9.41 18.56
C ARG A 82 -10.79 8.60 19.27
N ALA A 83 -9.53 9.01 19.09
CA ALA A 83 -8.40 8.40 19.78
C ALA A 83 -8.57 8.51 21.32
N MET A 84 -8.38 7.38 22.00
CA MET A 84 -8.45 7.30 23.45
C MET A 84 -7.26 8.01 24.12
N PHE A 85 -6.08 7.88 23.52
CA PHE A 85 -4.83 8.43 24.06
C PHE A 85 -4.52 9.84 23.55
N GLY A 86 -5.44 10.43 22.77
CA GLY A 86 -5.26 11.78 22.24
C GLY A 86 -4.37 11.86 21.01
N GLU A 87 -3.88 13.06 20.74
CA GLU A 87 -3.13 13.35 19.51
C GLU A 87 -1.81 14.08 19.77
N THR A 88 -0.90 14.01 18.82
CA THR A 88 0.33 14.79 18.75
C THR A 88 0.37 15.64 17.50
N LYS A 89 0.91 16.86 17.60
CA LYS A 89 1.12 17.75 16.45
C LYS A 89 2.19 17.17 15.51
N THR A 90 2.01 17.41 14.23
CA THR A 90 3.00 17.03 13.23
C THR A 90 3.80 18.23 12.73
N SER A 91 4.76 17.99 11.85
CA SER A 91 5.50 19.05 11.15
C SER A 91 4.62 19.82 10.13
N LEU A 92 3.41 19.34 9.86
CA LEU A 92 2.46 19.99 8.94
C LEU A 92 1.36 20.69 9.76
N PRO A 93 1.11 22.00 9.54
CA PRO A 93 0.03 22.70 10.23
C PRO A 93 -1.34 22.05 9.99
N GLY A 94 -2.12 21.89 11.07
CA GLY A 94 -3.47 21.31 11.01
C GLY A 94 -3.52 19.79 10.83
N VAL A 95 -2.37 19.11 10.77
CA VAL A 95 -2.30 17.65 10.69
C VAL A 95 -1.80 17.11 12.02
N THR A 96 -2.53 16.14 12.59
CA THR A 96 -2.17 15.46 13.83
C THR A 96 -2.13 13.95 13.62
N PHE A 97 -1.30 13.28 14.41
CA PHE A 97 -1.24 11.82 14.53
C PHE A 97 -1.61 11.40 15.94
N GLY A 98 -1.85 10.11 16.17
CA GLY A 98 -2.05 9.57 17.49
C GLY A 98 -0.88 9.89 18.42
N SER A 99 -1.15 10.07 19.73
CA SER A 99 -0.19 10.56 20.73
C SER A 99 1.08 9.71 20.84
N HIS A 100 1.03 8.45 20.43
CA HIS A 100 2.16 7.52 20.45
C HIS A 100 3.18 7.75 19.32
N PHE A 101 2.90 8.66 18.37
CA PHE A 101 3.74 8.88 17.18
C PHE A 101 4.46 10.24 17.11
N PRO A 102 5.05 10.75 18.19
CA PRO A 102 5.71 12.06 18.15
C PRO A 102 6.93 12.09 17.20
N MET A 103 7.64 10.97 17.07
CA MET A 103 8.77 10.86 16.13
C MET A 103 8.32 10.87 14.68
N LEU A 104 7.28 10.11 14.33
CA LEU A 104 6.70 10.11 12.99
C LEU A 104 6.05 11.46 12.67
N GLY A 105 5.43 12.11 13.65
CA GLY A 105 4.88 13.45 13.51
C GLY A 105 5.89 14.48 13.00
N LYS A 106 7.15 14.42 13.48
CA LYS A 106 8.24 15.27 12.98
C LYS A 106 8.60 15.02 11.52
N LEU A 107 8.33 13.81 11.02
CA LEU A 107 8.62 13.39 9.63
C LEU A 107 7.41 13.51 8.70
N ALA A 108 6.28 14.04 9.17
CA ALA A 108 5.04 14.10 8.38
C ALA A 108 5.22 14.77 7.01
N HIS A 109 6.10 15.77 6.91
CA HIS A 109 6.43 16.45 5.65
C HIS A 109 7.10 15.53 4.60
N LYS A 110 7.57 14.33 5.00
CA LYS A 110 8.15 13.31 4.12
C LYS A 110 7.18 12.16 3.82
N MET A 111 5.94 12.23 4.30
CA MET A 111 4.98 11.15 4.25
C MET A 111 3.76 11.52 3.41
N ALA A 112 3.20 10.55 2.72
CA ALA A 112 1.85 10.60 2.16
C ALA A 112 0.97 9.64 2.97
N VAL A 113 -0.08 10.16 3.60
CA VAL A 113 -0.99 9.36 4.43
C VAL A 113 -2.35 9.28 3.74
N VAL A 114 -2.76 8.07 3.37
CA VAL A 114 -4.06 7.80 2.76
C VAL A 114 -5.01 7.29 3.83
N ARG A 115 -5.96 8.12 4.26
CA ARG A 115 -6.94 7.81 5.32
C ARG A 115 -8.22 7.18 4.79
N SER A 116 -8.47 7.28 3.49
CA SER A 116 -9.69 6.81 2.82
C SER A 116 -9.61 5.38 2.30
N PHE A 117 -8.56 4.63 2.64
CA PHE A 117 -8.41 3.25 2.18
C PHE A 117 -9.42 2.33 2.87
N ALA A 118 -10.21 1.60 2.08
CA ALA A 118 -11.16 0.61 2.56
C ALA A 118 -11.16 -0.60 1.62
N HIS A 119 -11.22 -1.81 2.16
CA HIS A 119 -11.20 -3.05 1.36
C HIS A 119 -12.43 -3.94 1.55
N GLY A 120 -13.37 -3.58 2.45
CA GLY A 120 -14.64 -4.28 2.64
C GLY A 120 -14.55 -5.71 3.18
N ASN A 121 -13.39 -6.17 3.63
CA ASN A 121 -13.18 -7.54 4.12
C ASN A 121 -12.88 -7.53 5.62
N GLY A 122 -13.78 -8.08 6.43
CA GLY A 122 -13.64 -8.16 7.89
C GLY A 122 -12.81 -9.34 8.41
N SER A 123 -12.38 -10.26 7.56
CA SER A 123 -11.54 -11.39 7.96
C SER A 123 -10.07 -11.02 7.97
N HIS A 124 -9.38 -11.16 9.12
CA HIS A 124 -7.98 -10.78 9.27
C HIS A 124 -7.06 -11.40 8.23
N ALA A 125 -7.11 -12.72 8.05
CA ALA A 125 -6.20 -13.43 7.13
C ALA A 125 -6.48 -13.08 5.66
N SER A 126 -7.75 -13.13 5.24
CA SER A 126 -8.10 -12.82 3.85
C SER A 126 -7.97 -11.33 3.52
N ALA A 127 -8.18 -10.43 4.49
CA ALA A 127 -7.91 -9.01 4.31
C ALA A 127 -6.40 -8.72 4.15
N ALA A 128 -5.56 -9.39 4.95
CA ALA A 128 -4.11 -9.25 4.84
C ALA A 128 -3.60 -9.70 3.46
N ALA A 129 -4.06 -10.83 2.97
CA ALA A 129 -3.73 -11.33 1.63
C ALA A 129 -4.21 -10.36 0.52
N LEU A 130 -5.45 -9.85 0.66
CA LEU A 130 -6.03 -8.88 -0.27
C LEU A 130 -5.20 -7.60 -0.34
N VAL A 131 -4.81 -7.07 0.82
CA VAL A 131 -4.00 -5.84 0.92
C VAL A 131 -2.59 -6.07 0.36
N ALA A 132 -1.94 -7.18 0.71
CA ALA A 132 -0.60 -7.52 0.23
C ALA A 132 -0.56 -7.67 -1.31
N ALA A 133 -1.61 -8.26 -1.88
CA ALA A 133 -1.74 -8.43 -3.33
C ALA A 133 -2.32 -7.20 -4.06
N GLY A 134 -2.76 -6.16 -3.34
CA GLY A 134 -3.40 -5.00 -3.95
C GLY A 134 -4.70 -5.32 -4.71
N GLY A 135 -5.37 -6.42 -4.35
CA GLY A 135 -6.61 -6.87 -4.99
C GLY A 135 -6.46 -7.37 -6.43
N ASN A 136 -5.23 -7.60 -6.92
CA ASN A 136 -5.05 -8.11 -8.27
C ASN A 136 -5.49 -9.59 -8.41
N PRO A 137 -5.99 -10.01 -9.61
CA PRO A 137 -6.53 -11.36 -9.81
C PRO A 137 -5.51 -12.50 -9.61
N THR A 138 -4.22 -12.22 -9.82
CA THR A 138 -3.16 -13.22 -9.69
C THR A 138 -2.69 -13.39 -8.25
N LYS A 139 -3.18 -12.55 -7.32
CA LYS A 139 -2.74 -12.50 -5.92
C LYS A 139 -1.23 -12.28 -5.74
N ALA A 140 -0.55 -11.81 -6.76
CA ALA A 140 0.88 -11.53 -6.70
C ALA A 140 1.15 -10.25 -5.90
N CYS A 141 2.05 -10.32 -4.93
CA CYS A 141 2.49 -9.15 -4.18
C CYS A 141 3.36 -8.22 -5.02
N MET A 142 3.49 -6.96 -4.62
CA MET A 142 4.28 -5.94 -5.32
C MET A 142 5.71 -6.40 -5.62
N GLY A 143 6.39 -7.01 -4.66
CA GLY A 143 7.74 -7.52 -4.85
C GLY A 143 7.84 -8.64 -5.88
N SER A 144 6.83 -9.53 -5.94
CA SER A 144 6.76 -10.57 -6.96
C SER A 144 6.55 -9.98 -8.37
N LEU A 145 5.72 -8.95 -8.48
CA LEU A 145 5.54 -8.22 -9.74
C LEU A 145 6.82 -7.51 -10.17
N PHE A 146 7.54 -6.88 -9.23
CA PHE A 146 8.84 -6.27 -9.49
C PHE A 146 9.86 -7.32 -9.96
N ALA A 147 9.99 -8.45 -9.25
CA ALA A 147 10.90 -9.52 -9.63
C ALA A 147 10.59 -10.13 -11.02
N ARG A 148 9.32 -10.13 -11.42
CA ARG A 148 8.91 -10.54 -12.77
C ARG A 148 9.48 -9.64 -13.86
N VAL A 149 9.67 -8.37 -13.58
CA VAL A 149 10.17 -7.36 -14.53
C VAL A 149 11.68 -7.21 -14.46
N ALA A 150 12.22 -7.11 -13.22
CA ALA A 150 13.64 -6.84 -12.96
C ALA A 150 14.52 -8.10 -12.94
N GLY A 151 13.91 -9.29 -12.96
CA GLY A 151 14.59 -10.56 -12.73
C GLY A 151 14.52 -10.99 -11.24
N LEU A 152 14.79 -12.26 -10.98
CA LEU A 152 14.72 -12.82 -9.62
C LEU A 152 15.86 -12.30 -8.72
N ASN A 153 17.03 -12.13 -9.29
CA ASN A 153 18.22 -11.68 -8.59
C ASN A 153 18.82 -10.44 -9.26
N ASN A 154 19.48 -9.63 -8.47
CA ASN A 154 20.33 -8.55 -8.97
C ASN A 154 21.54 -9.14 -9.70
N GLY A 155 21.77 -8.70 -10.94
CA GLY A 155 22.81 -9.27 -11.81
C GLY A 155 24.26 -8.99 -11.31
N GLU A 156 24.46 -7.95 -10.53
CA GLU A 156 25.79 -7.56 -10.01
C GLU A 156 26.09 -8.23 -8.67
N THR A 157 25.11 -8.24 -7.76
CA THR A 157 25.30 -8.70 -6.38
C THR A 157 24.86 -10.15 -6.15
N GLY A 158 24.05 -10.72 -7.05
CA GLY A 158 23.43 -12.03 -6.90
C GLY A 158 22.31 -12.09 -5.85
N LEU A 159 22.03 -10.98 -5.15
CA LEU A 159 21.00 -10.93 -4.11
C LEU A 159 19.59 -10.97 -4.73
N PRO A 160 18.60 -11.56 -4.02
CA PRO A 160 17.22 -11.55 -4.48
C PRO A 160 16.68 -10.13 -4.63
N ASN A 161 15.99 -9.86 -5.73
CA ASN A 161 15.32 -8.58 -5.98
C ASN A 161 14.02 -8.40 -5.18
N ASN A 162 13.53 -9.48 -4.58
CA ASN A 162 12.38 -9.44 -3.68
C ASN A 162 12.60 -10.40 -2.52
N THR A 163 12.40 -9.93 -1.30
CA THR A 163 12.49 -10.74 -0.09
C THR A 163 11.28 -10.45 0.80
N LEU A 164 10.59 -11.50 1.22
CA LEU A 164 9.53 -11.43 2.21
C LEU A 164 10.06 -11.96 3.55
N VAL A 165 9.98 -11.14 4.58
CA VAL A 165 10.33 -11.54 5.94
C VAL A 165 9.04 -11.70 6.75
N VAL A 166 8.74 -12.93 7.14
CA VAL A 166 7.58 -13.24 7.98
C VAL A 166 8.09 -13.61 9.37
N PRO A 167 7.81 -12.80 10.41
CA PRO A 167 8.21 -13.12 11.77
C PRO A 167 7.54 -14.42 12.25
N ALA A 168 8.26 -15.27 12.96
CA ALA A 168 7.73 -16.52 13.53
C ALA A 168 6.53 -16.29 14.47
N ALA A 169 6.46 -15.11 15.10
CA ALA A 169 5.36 -14.71 15.98
C ALA A 169 4.02 -14.49 15.26
N MET A 170 4.00 -14.36 13.93
CA MET A 170 2.76 -14.18 13.18
C MET A 170 1.88 -15.43 13.11
N GLY A 171 2.38 -16.59 13.54
CA GLY A 171 1.65 -17.85 13.54
C GLY A 171 1.36 -18.40 12.14
N GLU A 172 0.75 -19.59 12.12
CA GLU A 172 0.52 -20.35 10.87
C GLU A 172 -0.48 -19.69 9.91
N ARG A 173 -1.40 -18.88 10.43
CA ARG A 173 -2.47 -18.23 9.63
C ARG A 173 -1.96 -17.32 8.52
N TYR A 174 -0.71 -16.90 8.57
CA TYR A 174 -0.13 -15.94 7.63
C TYR A 174 1.03 -16.55 6.83
N LYS A 175 1.24 -17.85 6.91
CA LYS A 175 2.29 -18.54 6.15
C LYS A 175 2.01 -18.60 4.64
N ASP A 176 0.73 -18.45 4.26
CA ASP A 176 0.27 -18.51 2.87
C ASP A 176 0.21 -17.11 2.19
N LEU A 177 0.77 -16.09 2.83
CA LEU A 177 0.98 -14.77 2.22
C LEU A 177 2.27 -14.76 1.40
#